data_dd08f7d196f6dbabd44b0ab2ad3226c4
#
_entry.id   dd08f7d196f6dbabd44b0ab2ad3226c4
#
_cell.length_a   1.000
_cell.length_b   1.000
_cell.length_c   1.000
_cell.angle_alpha   90.00
_cell.angle_beta   90.00
_cell.angle_gamma   90.00
#
_symmetry.space_group_name_H-M   'P 1'
#
loop_
_entity.id
_entity.type
_entity.pdbx_description
1 polymer ?
#
loop_
_entity_poly.entity_id
_entity_poly.type
_entity_poly.pdbx_seq_one_letter_code
_entity_poly.pdbx_strand_id
1 'polypeptide(L)'
;MIRCCLVVFVLLASLGNAWAGPDCSRPFTLGLHEHGLLYAADSDSGIDRDFAEELIRRSGCNVTLSVMPRARIWQLIEGGALDFSLSGITNAEREKFAAFAWYISNKYYLLVRKDAGVQTLSDFERRDNLRIGIIRSFRYSPAGNHLVDRLQAANRVSQSSGLAPLYEALALNQIQGMIIEPFDYPALDEMKIRDFTRIIEFNDPPVPHGVIMSRRALSEAEQGEWRSLVNAMRADGTVRRIFEKYFPADLAATMTDFAD
;
A
#
# COMPACT_ATOMS: atom_id res chain seq x y z
N MET A 1 11.57 -9.16 -76.12
CA MET A 1 10.88 -8.24 -75.19
C MET A 1 10.84 -8.88 -73.84
N ILE A 2 11.79 -8.48 -72.95
CA ILE A 2 11.90 -8.98 -71.57
C ILE A 2 11.33 -7.92 -70.65
N ARG A 3 10.16 -8.26 -69.98
CA ARG A 3 9.57 -7.38 -68.97
C ARG A 3 10.23 -7.66 -67.62
N CYS A 4 11.02 -6.68 -67.12
CA CYS A 4 11.56 -6.70 -65.79
C CYS A 4 10.45 -6.26 -64.81
N CYS A 5 9.98 -7.16 -63.95
CA CYS A 5 9.13 -6.80 -62.80
C CYS A 5 10.01 -6.35 -61.64
N LEU A 6 10.01 -5.04 -61.35
CA LEU A 6 10.58 -4.50 -60.10
C LEU A 6 9.62 -4.81 -58.93
N VAL A 7 10.06 -5.69 -58.02
CA VAL A 7 9.35 -5.89 -56.76
C VAL A 7 9.90 -4.91 -55.74
N VAL A 8 9.09 -3.88 -55.45
CA VAL A 8 9.37 -2.93 -54.36
C VAL A 8 9.02 -3.56 -53.02
N PHE A 9 10.01 -3.93 -52.26
CA PHE A 9 9.85 -4.35 -50.87
C PHE A 9 9.65 -3.10 -49.98
N VAL A 10 8.42 -2.84 -49.57
CA VAL A 10 8.13 -1.79 -48.57
C VAL A 10 8.42 -2.41 -47.19
N LEU A 11 9.56 -2.06 -46.62
CA LEU A 11 9.86 -2.31 -45.20
C LEU A 11 8.98 -1.39 -44.36
N LEU A 12 7.88 -1.91 -43.86
CA LEU A 12 7.13 -1.32 -42.75
C LEU A 12 8.00 -1.38 -41.49
N ALA A 13 8.77 -0.34 -41.23
CA ALA A 13 9.38 -0.14 -39.92
C ALA A 13 8.26 0.12 -38.91
N SER A 14 7.88 -0.89 -38.15
CA SER A 14 7.09 -0.73 -36.93
C SER A 14 7.87 0.14 -35.96
N LEU A 15 7.56 1.42 -35.90
CA LEU A 15 7.95 2.31 -34.81
C LEU A 15 7.24 1.80 -33.55
N GLY A 16 7.82 0.76 -32.95
CA GLY A 16 7.50 0.44 -31.56
C GLY A 16 7.86 1.67 -30.75
N ASN A 17 6.90 2.27 -30.06
CA ASN A 17 7.19 3.25 -29.02
C ASN A 17 8.13 2.58 -28.03
N ALA A 18 9.43 2.77 -28.17
CA ALA A 18 10.39 2.43 -27.16
C ALA A 18 10.07 3.31 -25.97
N TRP A 19 9.37 2.73 -24.98
CA TRP A 19 9.18 3.40 -23.71
C TRP A 19 10.56 3.62 -23.10
N ALA A 20 10.98 4.88 -23.03
CA ALA A 20 12.19 5.25 -22.30
C ALA A 20 11.84 5.10 -20.82
N GLY A 21 12.44 4.10 -20.17
CA GLY A 21 12.32 3.90 -18.72
C GLY A 21 12.79 5.11 -17.93
N PRO A 22 12.65 5.08 -16.59
CA PRO A 22 13.15 6.15 -15.74
C PRO A 22 14.63 6.45 -15.97
N ASP A 23 15.03 7.74 -15.83
CA ASP A 23 16.44 8.12 -15.87
C ASP A 23 17.18 7.53 -14.66
N CYS A 24 18.12 6.63 -14.92
CA CYS A 24 18.92 5.94 -13.90
C CYS A 24 20.31 6.58 -13.68
N SER A 25 20.48 7.85 -14.01
CA SER A 25 21.77 8.58 -13.87
C SER A 25 22.24 8.69 -12.43
N ARG A 26 21.39 8.48 -11.44
CA ARG A 26 21.70 8.46 -10.01
C ARG A 26 21.12 7.21 -9.33
N PRO A 27 21.67 6.81 -8.16
CA PRO A 27 21.01 5.82 -7.33
C PRO A 27 19.75 6.38 -6.68
N PHE A 28 18.80 5.48 -6.37
CA PHE A 28 17.57 5.78 -5.66
C PHE A 28 17.48 5.01 -4.34
N THR A 29 16.59 5.44 -3.47
CA THR A 29 16.32 4.83 -2.17
C THR A 29 14.83 4.50 -2.04
N LEU A 30 14.50 3.31 -1.53
CA LEU A 30 13.14 2.86 -1.29
C LEU A 30 12.99 2.31 0.12
N GLY A 31 12.04 2.87 0.88
CA GLY A 31 11.71 2.43 2.24
C GLY A 31 10.58 1.41 2.24
N LEU A 32 10.81 0.26 2.88
CA LEU A 32 9.80 -0.74 3.22
C LEU A 32 9.41 -0.61 4.69
N HIS A 33 8.20 -0.97 5.05
CA HIS A 33 7.76 -1.05 6.45
C HIS A 33 7.10 -2.39 6.71
N GLU A 34 7.32 -2.92 7.87
CA GLU A 34 6.72 -4.18 8.29
C GLU A 34 5.21 -4.01 8.49
N HIS A 35 4.42 -4.78 7.73
CA HIS A 35 2.96 -4.73 7.79
C HIS A 35 2.31 -5.96 7.13
N GLY A 36 1.98 -6.96 7.92
CA GLY A 36 1.26 -8.16 7.47
C GLY A 36 1.85 -8.77 6.20
N LEU A 37 0.98 -9.11 5.24
CA LEU A 37 1.42 -9.65 3.94
C LEU A 37 2.14 -8.63 3.04
N LEU A 38 2.11 -7.33 3.36
CA LEU A 38 2.83 -6.34 2.56
C LEU A 38 4.34 -6.55 2.68
N TYR A 39 4.85 -6.67 3.90
CA TYR A 39 6.26 -6.97 4.13
C TYR A 39 6.48 -7.56 5.53
N ALA A 40 7.18 -8.68 5.61
CA ALA A 40 7.63 -9.34 6.83
C ALA A 40 9.16 -9.27 6.91
N ALA A 41 9.68 -8.59 7.94
CA ALA A 41 11.10 -8.34 8.09
C ALA A 41 11.90 -9.63 8.39
N ASP A 42 11.32 -10.56 9.15
CA ASP A 42 11.98 -11.81 9.54
C ASP A 42 12.29 -12.74 8.36
N SER A 43 11.45 -12.72 7.33
CA SER A 43 11.60 -13.53 6.12
C SER A 43 12.10 -12.74 4.91
N ASP A 44 12.24 -11.43 5.02
CA ASP A 44 12.52 -10.49 3.92
C ASP A 44 11.62 -10.78 2.71
N SER A 45 10.32 -10.92 2.95
CA SER A 45 9.33 -11.32 1.93
C SER A 45 8.03 -10.55 2.07
N GLY A 46 7.18 -10.60 1.05
CA GLY A 46 5.88 -9.97 1.02
C GLY A 46 5.59 -9.26 -0.30
N ILE A 47 4.38 -8.77 -0.44
CA ILE A 47 3.88 -8.11 -1.64
C ILE A 47 4.75 -6.90 -2.03
N ASP A 48 5.08 -6.05 -1.07
CA ASP A 48 5.91 -4.86 -1.29
C ASP A 48 7.35 -5.24 -1.67
N ARG A 49 7.86 -6.36 -1.15
CA ARG A 49 9.18 -6.89 -1.54
C ARG A 49 9.17 -7.33 -3.00
N ASP A 50 8.21 -8.17 -3.37
CA ASP A 50 8.05 -8.66 -4.74
C ASP A 50 7.83 -7.51 -5.73
N PHE A 51 7.01 -6.52 -5.34
CA PHE A 51 6.75 -5.35 -6.16
C PHE A 51 7.99 -4.48 -6.34
N ALA A 52 8.76 -4.24 -5.27
CA ALA A 52 10.00 -3.49 -5.34
C ALA A 52 11.04 -4.16 -6.24
N GLU A 53 11.21 -5.48 -6.14
CA GLU A 53 12.11 -6.25 -7.00
C GLU A 53 11.75 -6.14 -8.48
N GLU A 54 10.46 -6.25 -8.80
CA GLU A 54 9.99 -6.13 -10.18
C GLU A 54 10.13 -4.69 -10.70
N LEU A 55 9.85 -3.69 -9.86
CA LEU A 55 10.04 -2.28 -10.18
C LEU A 55 11.51 -1.98 -10.50
N ILE A 56 12.43 -2.47 -9.67
CA ILE A 56 13.88 -2.35 -9.86
C ILE A 56 14.32 -3.05 -11.15
N ARG A 57 13.89 -4.29 -11.35
CA ARG A 57 14.23 -5.08 -12.53
C ARG A 57 13.80 -4.40 -13.83
N ARG A 58 12.60 -3.80 -13.84
CA ARG A 58 12.06 -3.12 -15.03
C ARG A 58 12.67 -1.76 -15.28
N SER A 59 12.92 -1.00 -14.25
CA SER A 59 13.59 0.29 -14.39
C SER A 59 15.04 0.15 -14.83
N GLY A 60 15.73 -0.92 -14.42
CA GLY A 60 17.17 -1.08 -14.58
C GLY A 60 18.00 -0.15 -13.68
N CYS A 61 17.34 0.60 -12.79
CA CYS A 61 18.01 1.56 -11.91
C CYS A 61 18.62 0.89 -10.67
N ASN A 62 19.66 1.51 -10.13
CA ASN A 62 20.20 1.15 -8.83
C ASN A 62 19.31 1.73 -7.73
N VAL A 63 18.55 0.87 -7.03
CA VAL A 63 17.66 1.25 -5.93
C VAL A 63 18.06 0.50 -4.67
N THR A 64 18.40 1.23 -3.62
CA THR A 64 18.71 0.66 -2.31
C THR A 64 17.45 0.54 -1.46
N LEU A 65 17.15 -0.68 -0.99
CA LEU A 65 16.03 -0.95 -0.10
C LEU A 65 16.47 -0.79 1.36
N SER A 66 15.57 -0.23 2.19
CA SER A 66 15.78 -0.11 3.63
C SER A 66 14.46 -0.31 4.37
N VAL A 67 14.50 -0.95 5.55
CA VAL A 67 13.32 -1.24 6.37
C VAL A 67 13.27 -0.25 7.52
N MET A 68 12.10 0.38 7.71
CA MET A 68 11.93 1.36 8.79
C MET A 68 10.44 1.56 9.15
N PRO A 69 10.13 2.08 10.34
CA PRO A 69 8.75 2.39 10.72
C PRO A 69 8.09 3.41 9.78
N ARG A 70 6.78 3.26 9.52
CA ARG A 70 5.99 4.12 8.62
C ARG A 70 6.12 5.62 8.93
N ALA A 71 6.15 5.99 10.21
CA ALA A 71 6.34 7.38 10.61
C ALA A 71 7.68 7.96 10.13
N ARG A 72 8.75 7.15 10.16
CA ARG A 72 10.07 7.56 9.66
C ARG A 72 10.07 7.70 8.14
N ILE A 73 9.40 6.81 7.44
CA ILE A 73 9.24 6.91 5.98
C ILE A 73 8.65 8.27 5.60
N TRP A 74 7.53 8.66 6.21
CA TRP A 74 6.89 9.95 5.90
C TRP A 74 7.80 11.14 6.16
N GLN A 75 8.55 11.15 7.27
CA GLN A 75 9.52 12.20 7.55
C GLN A 75 10.62 12.30 6.50
N LEU A 76 11.15 11.16 6.04
CA LEU A 76 12.22 11.14 5.04
C LEU A 76 11.72 11.50 3.64
N ILE A 77 10.52 11.07 3.25
CA ILE A 77 9.85 11.47 2.00
C ILE A 77 9.62 12.99 1.98
N GLU A 78 9.07 13.56 3.07
CA GLU A 78 8.84 15.00 3.20
C GLU A 78 10.16 15.79 3.15
N GLY A 79 11.20 15.29 3.82
CA GLY A 79 12.53 15.88 3.82
C GLY A 79 13.31 15.72 2.52
N GLY A 80 12.91 14.83 1.61
CA GLY A 80 13.65 14.48 0.38
C GLY A 80 14.86 13.59 0.60
N ALA A 81 14.95 12.94 1.76
CA ALA A 81 16.02 11.99 2.09
C ALA A 81 15.67 10.53 1.77
N LEU A 82 14.48 10.28 1.26
CA LEU A 82 14.01 9.01 0.72
C LEU A 82 13.24 9.30 -0.58
N ASP A 83 13.57 8.60 -1.66
CA ASP A 83 12.92 8.81 -2.96
C ASP A 83 11.54 8.16 -3.01
N PHE A 84 11.44 6.90 -2.54
CA PHE A 84 10.25 6.07 -2.66
C PHE A 84 9.87 5.35 -1.38
N SER A 85 8.59 5.01 -1.29
CA SER A 85 8.08 3.93 -0.46
C SER A 85 6.86 3.30 -1.14
N LEU A 86 6.30 2.23 -0.55
CA LEU A 86 5.20 1.46 -1.13
C LEU A 86 3.95 1.50 -0.26
N SER A 87 2.83 1.02 -0.82
CA SER A 87 1.54 0.85 -0.14
C SER A 87 1.06 2.09 0.61
N GLY A 88 1.33 3.28 0.01
CA GLY A 88 0.91 4.55 0.60
C GLY A 88 -0.46 5.00 0.12
N ILE A 89 -1.23 5.60 1.02
CA ILE A 89 -2.47 6.30 0.71
C ILE A 89 -2.28 7.80 0.82
N THR A 90 -3.03 8.54 0.01
CA THR A 90 -2.98 10.00 0.00
C THR A 90 -3.88 10.63 1.05
N ASN A 91 -3.59 11.89 1.36
CA ASN A 91 -4.47 12.88 1.97
C ASN A 91 -3.93 14.27 1.63
N ALA A 92 -4.69 15.33 1.92
CA ALA A 92 -4.33 16.71 1.59
C ALA A 92 -2.96 17.16 2.15
N GLU A 93 -2.54 16.65 3.31
CA GLU A 93 -1.21 16.98 3.87
C GLU A 93 -0.09 16.27 3.12
N ARG A 94 -0.27 14.98 2.82
CA ARG A 94 0.74 14.18 2.09
C ARG A 94 0.95 14.66 0.67
N GLU A 95 -0.09 15.11 -0.01
CA GLU A 95 -0.02 15.63 -1.39
C GLU A 95 0.85 16.88 -1.52
N LYS A 96 1.09 17.61 -0.42
CA LYS A 96 1.98 18.77 -0.41
C LYS A 96 3.44 18.39 -0.68
N PHE A 97 3.85 17.20 -0.28
CA PHE A 97 5.26 16.77 -0.36
C PHE A 97 5.48 15.42 -1.06
N ALA A 98 4.43 14.67 -1.35
CA ALA A 98 4.50 13.39 -2.03
C ALA A 98 3.60 13.33 -3.27
N ALA A 99 4.04 12.60 -4.29
CA ALA A 99 3.25 12.15 -5.42
C ALA A 99 2.99 10.64 -5.30
N PHE A 100 2.01 10.14 -6.05
CA PHE A 100 1.61 8.75 -5.97
C PHE A 100 1.49 8.11 -7.36
N ALA A 101 1.79 6.80 -7.41
CA ALA A 101 1.48 5.94 -8.54
C ALA A 101 0.71 4.74 -8.00
N TRP A 102 -0.60 4.69 -8.26
CA TRP A 102 -1.51 3.71 -7.69
C TRP A 102 -1.30 2.33 -8.31
N TYR A 103 -1.30 1.27 -7.49
CA TYR A 103 -1.19 -0.09 -8.00
C TYR A 103 -2.14 -1.09 -7.34
N ILE A 104 -2.76 -0.74 -6.23
CA ILE A 104 -3.81 -1.54 -5.57
C ILE A 104 -4.89 -0.64 -4.99
N SER A 105 -6.05 -1.25 -4.71
CA SER A 105 -7.16 -0.65 -3.98
C SER A 105 -7.68 -1.65 -2.95
N ASN A 106 -7.97 -1.19 -1.74
CA ASN A 106 -8.23 -2.06 -0.61
C ASN A 106 -9.26 -1.45 0.35
N LYS A 107 -10.06 -2.29 1.02
CA LYS A 107 -11.01 -1.90 2.06
C LYS A 107 -10.41 -2.03 3.45
N TYR A 108 -10.83 -1.15 4.33
CA TYR A 108 -10.55 -1.20 5.76
C TYR A 108 -11.74 -1.70 6.55
N TYR A 109 -11.48 -2.32 7.71
CA TYR A 109 -12.48 -2.88 8.60
C TYR A 109 -12.12 -2.56 10.05
N LEU A 110 -13.14 -2.41 10.91
CA LEU A 110 -12.93 -2.39 12.35
C LEU A 110 -12.97 -3.82 12.87
N LEU A 111 -11.86 -4.31 13.38
CA LEU A 111 -11.80 -5.54 14.17
C LEU A 111 -12.11 -5.18 15.62
N VAL A 112 -13.07 -5.85 16.24
CA VAL A 112 -13.50 -5.55 17.60
C VAL A 112 -13.68 -6.83 18.42
N ARG A 113 -13.31 -6.80 19.69
CA ARG A 113 -13.54 -7.91 20.63
C ARG A 113 -15.03 -8.19 20.79
N LYS A 114 -15.41 -9.47 20.78
CA LYS A 114 -16.81 -9.91 20.97
C LYS A 114 -17.35 -9.51 22.33
N ASP A 115 -16.51 -9.61 23.38
CA ASP A 115 -16.87 -9.26 24.77
C ASP A 115 -17.05 -7.75 24.99
N ALA A 116 -16.61 -6.89 24.08
CA ALA A 116 -16.95 -5.46 24.10
C ALA A 116 -18.43 -5.21 23.79
N GLY A 117 -19.18 -6.19 23.30
CA GLY A 117 -20.62 -6.08 23.03
C GLY A 117 -21.01 -5.06 21.95
N VAL A 118 -20.07 -4.73 21.07
CA VAL A 118 -20.23 -3.75 19.95
C VAL A 118 -20.76 -4.45 18.72
N GLN A 119 -21.76 -3.88 18.05
CA GLN A 119 -22.33 -4.42 16.81
C GLN A 119 -22.10 -3.47 15.62
N THR A 120 -21.94 -2.17 15.88
CA THR A 120 -21.80 -1.12 14.85
C THR A 120 -20.65 -0.18 15.19
N LEU A 121 -20.17 0.58 14.20
CA LEU A 121 -19.18 1.66 14.41
C LEU A 121 -19.67 2.66 15.45
N SER A 122 -20.94 3.05 15.39
CA SER A 122 -21.56 3.97 16.33
C SER A 122 -21.61 3.44 17.76
N ASP A 123 -21.73 2.10 17.95
CA ASP A 123 -21.67 1.52 19.29
C ASP A 123 -20.25 1.64 19.87
N PHE A 124 -19.20 1.39 19.05
CA PHE A 124 -17.83 1.56 19.49
C PHE A 124 -17.53 3.00 19.87
N GLU A 125 -18.01 3.94 19.09
CA GLU A 125 -17.80 5.36 19.29
C GLU A 125 -18.43 5.86 20.59
N ARG A 126 -19.68 5.46 20.89
CA ARG A 126 -20.44 5.92 22.05
C ARG A 126 -19.99 5.34 23.40
N ARG A 127 -19.25 4.25 23.42
CA ARG A 127 -18.81 3.60 24.66
C ARG A 127 -17.47 4.15 25.12
N ASP A 128 -17.47 4.99 26.13
CA ASP A 128 -16.32 5.75 26.61
C ASP A 128 -15.18 4.88 27.16
N ASN A 129 -15.48 3.64 27.57
CA ASN A 129 -14.50 2.70 28.10
C ASN A 129 -13.76 1.90 27.03
N LEU A 130 -14.11 2.01 25.74
CA LEU A 130 -13.45 1.29 24.67
C LEU A 130 -12.32 2.10 24.05
N ARG A 131 -11.21 1.44 23.79
CA ARG A 131 -10.01 2.01 23.17
C ARG A 131 -9.71 1.33 21.84
N ILE A 132 -9.22 2.12 20.88
CA ILE A 132 -8.74 1.61 19.58
C ILE A 132 -7.22 1.64 19.52
N GLY A 133 -6.62 0.60 18.94
CA GLY A 133 -5.20 0.57 18.59
C GLY A 133 -4.98 0.99 17.14
N ILE A 134 -3.96 1.81 16.91
CA ILE A 134 -3.56 2.22 15.56
C ILE A 134 -2.04 2.21 15.40
N ILE A 135 -1.56 2.10 14.16
CA ILE A 135 -0.16 2.31 13.83
C ILE A 135 0.09 3.82 13.70
N ARG A 136 1.16 4.29 14.31
CA ARG A 136 1.55 5.70 14.25
C ARG A 136 1.75 6.18 12.83
N SER A 137 1.18 7.34 12.51
CA SER A 137 1.22 7.96 11.18
C SER A 137 0.52 7.18 10.06
N PHE A 138 -0.25 6.14 10.40
CA PHE A 138 -1.19 5.53 9.46
C PHE A 138 -2.41 6.45 9.23
N ARG A 139 -2.99 6.30 8.05
CA ARG A 139 -4.31 6.81 7.68
C ARG A 139 -5.08 5.66 7.06
N TYR A 140 -6.38 5.76 7.08
CA TYR A 140 -7.34 4.73 6.69
C TYR A 140 -8.34 5.30 5.69
N SER A 141 -9.45 4.63 5.48
CA SER A 141 -10.60 5.18 4.75
C SER A 141 -11.18 6.42 5.46
N PRO A 142 -12.00 7.23 4.77
CA PRO A 142 -12.63 8.41 5.39
C PRO A 142 -13.35 8.13 6.70
N ALA A 143 -14.19 7.08 6.76
CA ALA A 143 -14.89 6.71 7.99
C ALA A 143 -13.95 6.17 9.06
N GLY A 144 -12.91 5.40 8.67
CA GLY A 144 -11.86 4.94 9.58
C GLY A 144 -11.09 6.10 10.21
N ASN A 145 -10.69 7.08 9.40
CA ASN A 145 -10.02 8.30 9.91
C ASN A 145 -10.94 9.10 10.83
N HIS A 146 -12.22 9.28 10.45
CA HIS A 146 -13.19 9.98 11.29
C HIS A 146 -13.34 9.31 12.66
N LEU A 147 -13.46 7.98 12.71
CA LEU A 147 -13.52 7.24 13.97
C LEU A 147 -12.25 7.47 14.80
N VAL A 148 -11.08 7.36 14.20
CA VAL A 148 -9.79 7.56 14.90
C VAL A 148 -9.69 8.98 15.45
N ASP A 149 -10.01 10.01 14.66
CA ASP A 149 -9.92 11.41 15.07
C ASP A 149 -10.84 11.71 16.25
N ARG A 150 -12.09 11.19 16.24
CA ARG A 150 -13.02 11.31 17.36
C ARG A 150 -12.54 10.63 18.63
N LEU A 151 -12.02 9.41 18.50
CA LEU A 151 -11.47 8.67 19.64
C LEU A 151 -10.16 9.29 20.16
N GLN A 152 -9.36 9.89 19.30
CA GLN A 152 -8.16 10.64 19.67
C GLN A 152 -8.52 11.88 20.51
N ALA A 153 -9.55 12.64 20.11
CA ALA A 153 -10.04 13.78 20.86
C ALA A 153 -10.56 13.38 22.26
N ALA A 154 -11.05 12.15 22.41
CA ALA A 154 -11.50 11.56 23.67
C ALA A 154 -10.39 10.83 24.46
N ASN A 155 -9.11 10.90 24.04
CA ASN A 155 -7.98 10.16 24.63
C ASN A 155 -8.17 8.64 24.65
N ARG A 156 -8.87 8.08 23.65
CA ARG A 156 -9.21 6.66 23.53
C ARG A 156 -8.41 5.92 22.45
N VAL A 157 -7.28 6.46 22.00
CA VAL A 157 -6.39 5.86 21.01
C VAL A 157 -5.11 5.40 21.67
N SER A 158 -4.70 4.18 21.35
CA SER A 158 -3.38 3.61 21.67
C SER A 158 -2.56 3.50 20.39
N GLN A 159 -1.35 4.06 20.38
CA GLN A 159 -0.50 4.09 19.19
C GLN A 159 0.67 3.12 19.32
N SER A 160 0.95 2.37 18.25
CA SER A 160 2.10 1.48 18.12
C SER A 160 2.96 1.84 16.91
N SER A 161 4.18 1.32 16.86
CA SER A 161 5.05 1.40 15.68
C SER A 161 4.77 0.33 14.62
N GLY A 162 4.05 -0.75 14.97
CA GLY A 162 3.71 -1.87 14.10
C GLY A 162 2.52 -2.68 14.59
N LEU A 163 2.20 -3.76 13.86
CA LEU A 163 1.02 -4.59 14.10
C LEU A 163 1.15 -5.53 15.31
N ALA A 164 2.29 -6.19 15.47
CA ALA A 164 2.46 -7.23 16.49
C ALA A 164 2.09 -6.74 17.92
N PRO A 165 2.55 -5.56 18.40
CA PRO A 165 2.11 -5.04 19.71
C PRO A 165 0.61 -4.71 19.78
N LEU A 166 -0.04 -4.39 18.62
CA LEU A 166 -1.50 -4.16 18.61
C LEU A 166 -2.28 -5.46 18.74
N TYR A 167 -1.83 -6.53 18.08
CA TYR A 167 -2.43 -7.85 18.24
C TYR A 167 -2.33 -8.35 19.68
N GLU A 168 -1.17 -8.17 20.31
CA GLU A 168 -0.96 -8.51 21.71
C GLU A 168 -1.87 -7.68 22.64
N ALA A 169 -1.91 -6.36 22.45
CA ALA A 169 -2.78 -5.47 23.22
C ALA A 169 -4.27 -5.83 23.06
N LEU A 170 -4.69 -6.25 21.86
CA LEU A 170 -6.05 -6.73 21.61
C LEU A 170 -6.33 -8.06 22.33
N ALA A 171 -5.38 -9.01 22.27
CA ALA A 171 -5.49 -10.30 22.98
C ALA A 171 -5.58 -10.10 24.49
N LEU A 172 -4.77 -9.22 25.05
CA LEU A 172 -4.73 -8.88 26.48
C LEU A 172 -5.86 -7.92 26.93
N ASN A 173 -6.80 -7.57 26.05
CA ASN A 173 -7.90 -6.63 26.33
C ASN A 173 -7.44 -5.22 26.77
N GLN A 174 -6.24 -4.81 26.39
CA GLN A 174 -5.74 -3.44 26.62
C GLN A 174 -6.32 -2.45 25.63
N ILE A 175 -6.70 -2.94 24.44
CA ILE A 175 -7.55 -2.26 23.44
C ILE A 175 -8.71 -3.18 23.10
N GLN A 176 -9.84 -2.61 22.67
CA GLN A 176 -11.04 -3.38 22.33
C GLN A 176 -11.29 -3.42 20.82
N GLY A 177 -10.57 -2.61 20.05
CA GLY A 177 -10.63 -2.65 18.60
C GLY A 177 -9.36 -2.16 17.95
N MET A 178 -9.20 -2.48 16.66
CA MET A 178 -8.18 -1.94 15.77
C MET A 178 -8.70 -1.92 14.34
N ILE A 179 -8.14 -1.08 13.48
CA ILE A 179 -8.46 -1.08 12.06
C ILE A 179 -7.53 -2.06 11.37
N ILE A 180 -8.13 -2.94 10.58
CA ILE A 180 -7.45 -3.99 9.82
C ILE A 180 -7.77 -3.89 8.32
N GLU A 181 -6.98 -4.61 7.54
CA GLU A 181 -7.13 -4.79 6.10
C GLU A 181 -6.81 -6.25 5.72
N PRO A 182 -7.07 -6.71 4.49
CA PRO A 182 -6.83 -8.11 4.12
C PRO A 182 -5.40 -8.61 4.33
N PHE A 183 -4.42 -7.71 4.35
CA PHE A 183 -3.01 -8.05 4.62
C PHE A 183 -2.76 -8.56 6.05
N ASP A 184 -3.67 -8.29 6.98
CA ASP A 184 -3.60 -8.73 8.38
C ASP A 184 -4.13 -10.16 8.59
N TYR A 185 -4.95 -10.68 7.67
CA TYR A 185 -5.72 -11.90 7.89
C TYR A 185 -4.90 -13.12 8.31
N PRO A 186 -3.75 -13.43 7.69
CA PRO A 186 -2.97 -14.60 8.11
C PRO A 186 -2.49 -14.51 9.56
N ALA A 187 -2.03 -13.34 10.00
CA ALA A 187 -1.59 -13.14 11.38
C ALA A 187 -2.76 -13.26 12.38
N LEU A 188 -3.94 -12.77 12.01
CA LEU A 188 -5.16 -12.90 12.83
C LEU A 188 -5.58 -14.36 13.00
N ASP A 189 -5.41 -15.18 11.96
CA ASP A 189 -5.73 -16.62 12.00
C ASP A 189 -4.67 -17.39 12.79
N GLU A 190 -3.38 -17.15 12.54
CA GLU A 190 -2.26 -17.79 13.25
C GLU A 190 -2.32 -17.52 14.76
N MET A 191 -2.56 -16.28 15.15
CA MET A 191 -2.69 -15.87 16.54
C MET A 191 -4.07 -16.16 17.16
N LYS A 192 -4.99 -16.79 16.42
CA LYS A 192 -6.37 -17.12 16.86
C LYS A 192 -7.17 -15.89 17.32
N ILE A 193 -6.84 -14.71 16.81
CA ILE A 193 -7.51 -13.47 17.17
C ILE A 193 -8.95 -13.46 16.70
N ARG A 194 -9.25 -14.10 15.57
CA ARG A 194 -10.62 -14.24 15.05
C ARG A 194 -11.57 -15.00 15.97
N ASP A 195 -11.05 -15.86 16.85
CA ASP A 195 -11.88 -16.65 17.77
C ASP A 195 -12.66 -15.76 18.75
N PHE A 196 -12.05 -14.67 19.21
CA PHE A 196 -12.64 -13.75 20.17
C PHE A 196 -12.98 -12.36 19.62
N THR A 197 -12.83 -12.15 18.31
CA THR A 197 -13.14 -10.87 17.65
C THR A 197 -14.22 -11.04 16.58
N ARG A 198 -14.76 -9.91 16.12
CA ARG A 198 -15.61 -9.78 14.94
C ARG A 198 -15.14 -8.62 14.07
N ILE A 199 -15.49 -8.68 12.79
CA ILE A 199 -15.24 -7.61 11.83
C ILE A 199 -16.52 -6.80 11.66
N ILE A 200 -16.37 -5.46 11.67
CA ILE A 200 -17.40 -4.49 11.33
C ILE A 200 -16.90 -3.72 10.11
N GLU A 201 -17.68 -3.70 9.05
CA GLU A 201 -17.33 -3.05 7.80
C GLU A 201 -17.53 -1.53 7.90
N PHE A 202 -16.56 -0.76 7.34
CA PHE A 202 -16.77 0.65 7.03
C PHE A 202 -17.51 0.75 5.69
N ASN A 203 -18.49 1.66 5.60
CA ASN A 203 -19.26 1.88 4.36
C ASN A 203 -18.50 2.74 3.34
N ASP A 204 -17.18 2.75 3.39
CA ASP A 204 -16.33 3.46 2.45
C ASP A 204 -16.07 2.62 1.20
N PRO A 205 -15.84 3.27 0.04
CA PRO A 205 -15.26 2.59 -1.11
C PRO A 205 -13.84 2.11 -0.80
N PRO A 206 -13.30 1.17 -1.58
CA PRO A 206 -11.89 0.81 -1.49
C PRO A 206 -10.99 2.03 -1.67
N VAL A 207 -9.87 2.06 -0.94
CA VAL A 207 -8.92 3.18 -0.95
C VAL A 207 -7.73 2.78 -1.82
N PRO A 208 -7.32 3.62 -2.81
CA PRO A 208 -6.12 3.38 -3.59
C PRO A 208 -4.85 3.46 -2.75
N HIS A 209 -3.93 2.52 -2.98
CA HIS A 209 -2.59 2.52 -2.42
C HIS A 209 -1.57 2.52 -3.57
N GLY A 210 -0.45 3.17 -3.36
CA GLY A 210 0.53 3.33 -4.43
C GLY A 210 1.95 3.49 -3.96
N VAL A 211 2.83 3.56 -4.96
CA VAL A 211 4.20 4.03 -4.76
C VAL A 211 4.14 5.47 -4.29
N ILE A 212 4.77 5.75 -3.16
CA ILE A 212 4.97 7.09 -2.63
C ILE A 212 6.26 7.64 -3.25
N MET A 213 6.19 8.83 -3.83
CA MET A 213 7.33 9.51 -4.47
C MET A 213 7.55 10.85 -3.81
N SER A 214 8.76 11.13 -3.32
CA SER A 214 9.10 12.41 -2.73
C SER A 214 9.14 13.52 -3.78
N ARG A 215 8.31 14.56 -3.64
CA ARG A 215 8.34 15.74 -4.53
C ARG A 215 9.62 16.57 -4.35
N ARG A 216 10.33 16.39 -3.24
CA ARG A 216 11.59 17.09 -2.97
C ARG A 216 12.79 16.38 -3.57
N ALA A 217 12.75 15.04 -3.65
CA ALA A 217 13.84 14.23 -4.19
C ALA A 217 13.71 13.99 -5.70
N LEU A 218 12.49 14.02 -6.23
CA LEU A 218 12.17 13.68 -7.62
C LEU A 218 11.51 14.87 -8.31
N SER A 219 11.99 15.21 -9.49
CA SER A 219 11.34 16.17 -10.40
C SER A 219 9.97 15.64 -10.89
N GLU A 220 9.12 16.50 -11.41
CA GLU A 220 7.83 16.08 -11.98
C GLU A 220 8.01 15.13 -13.17
N ALA A 221 9.07 15.30 -13.95
CA ALA A 221 9.41 14.41 -15.07
C ALA A 221 9.74 13.01 -14.56
N GLU A 222 10.65 12.87 -13.57
CA GLU A 222 10.98 11.59 -12.95
C GLU A 222 9.75 10.92 -12.33
N GLN A 223 8.91 11.68 -11.59
CA GLN A 223 7.65 11.16 -11.05
C GLN A 223 6.72 10.63 -12.16
N GLY A 224 6.69 11.28 -13.32
CA GLY A 224 5.92 10.85 -14.50
C GLY A 224 6.45 9.55 -15.09
N GLU A 225 7.75 9.39 -15.19
CA GLU A 225 8.41 8.18 -15.70
C GLU A 225 8.15 6.98 -14.77
N TRP A 226 8.34 7.14 -13.46
CA TRP A 226 8.06 6.09 -12.47
C TRP A 226 6.57 5.73 -12.44
N ARG A 227 5.67 6.70 -12.54
CA ARG A 227 4.22 6.44 -12.66
C ARG A 227 3.89 5.63 -13.91
N SER A 228 4.52 5.96 -15.04
CA SER A 228 4.32 5.23 -16.28
C SER A 228 4.79 3.78 -16.18
N LEU A 229 5.90 3.52 -15.46
CA LEU A 229 6.37 2.18 -15.18
C LEU A 229 5.38 1.38 -14.33
N VAL A 230 4.86 1.97 -13.26
CA VAL A 230 3.85 1.34 -12.40
C VAL A 230 2.57 1.04 -13.20
N ASN A 231 2.11 1.97 -14.03
CA ASN A 231 0.95 1.77 -14.90
C ASN A 231 1.17 0.64 -15.91
N ALA A 232 2.38 0.51 -16.47
CA ALA A 232 2.72 -0.60 -17.35
C ALA A 232 2.68 -1.94 -16.60
N MET A 233 3.15 -2.00 -15.35
CA MET A 233 3.07 -3.19 -14.50
C MET A 233 1.62 -3.59 -14.15
N ARG A 234 0.72 -2.61 -14.00
CA ARG A 234 -0.72 -2.86 -13.85
C ARG A 234 -1.31 -3.40 -15.16
N ALA A 235 -1.07 -2.70 -16.25
CA ALA A 235 -1.68 -2.98 -17.55
C ALA A 235 -1.33 -4.37 -18.10
N ASP A 236 -0.11 -4.87 -17.85
CA ASP A 236 0.32 -6.21 -18.30
C ASP A 236 0.00 -7.32 -17.29
N GLY A 237 -0.73 -7.01 -16.22
CA GLY A 237 -1.16 -7.95 -15.19
C GLY A 237 -0.06 -8.39 -14.21
N THR A 238 1.10 -7.74 -14.21
CA THR A 238 2.19 -8.10 -13.31
C THR A 238 1.82 -7.85 -11.85
N VAL A 239 1.20 -6.72 -11.54
CA VAL A 239 0.75 -6.42 -10.18
C VAL A 239 -0.22 -7.52 -9.72
N ARG A 240 -1.19 -7.90 -10.56
CA ARG A 240 -2.13 -8.99 -10.25
C ARG A 240 -1.42 -10.30 -9.96
N ARG A 241 -0.45 -10.72 -10.78
CA ARG A 241 0.33 -11.96 -10.55
C ARG A 241 1.12 -11.92 -9.25
N ILE A 242 1.63 -10.75 -8.82
CA ILE A 242 2.28 -10.60 -7.52
C ILE A 242 1.25 -10.86 -6.40
N PHE A 243 0.06 -10.28 -6.49
CA PHE A 243 -1.00 -10.45 -5.48
C PHE A 243 -1.54 -11.89 -5.42
N GLU A 244 -1.64 -12.58 -6.56
CA GLU A 244 -2.08 -13.99 -6.64
C GLU A 244 -1.13 -14.97 -5.93
N LYS A 245 0.09 -14.57 -5.57
CA LYS A 245 0.96 -15.39 -4.71
C LYS A 245 0.50 -15.39 -3.24
N TYR A 246 -0.27 -14.39 -2.83
CA TYR A 246 -0.65 -14.14 -1.43
C TYR A 246 -2.15 -14.25 -1.19
N PHE A 247 -2.95 -14.08 -2.23
CA PHE A 247 -4.41 -14.06 -2.15
C PHE A 247 -5.05 -15.00 -3.18
N PRO A 248 -6.28 -15.49 -2.92
CA PRO A 248 -7.10 -16.10 -3.96
C PRO A 248 -7.28 -15.17 -5.16
N ALA A 249 -7.38 -15.73 -6.35
CA ALA A 249 -7.36 -14.98 -7.61
C ALA A 249 -8.49 -13.93 -7.73
N ASP A 250 -9.67 -14.22 -7.17
CA ASP A 250 -10.82 -13.31 -7.13
C ASP A 250 -10.56 -12.08 -6.26
N LEU A 251 -9.95 -12.27 -5.09
CA LEU A 251 -9.57 -11.18 -4.20
C LEU A 251 -8.42 -10.36 -4.79
N ALA A 252 -7.39 -11.03 -5.33
CA ALA A 252 -6.29 -10.36 -6.02
C ALA A 252 -6.79 -9.49 -7.18
N ALA A 253 -7.74 -10.01 -7.99
CA ALA A 253 -8.39 -9.25 -9.04
C ALA A 253 -9.12 -8.01 -8.49
N THR A 254 -9.95 -8.18 -7.45
CA THR A 254 -10.69 -7.08 -6.83
C THR A 254 -9.77 -5.96 -6.33
N MET A 255 -8.59 -6.32 -5.82
CA MET A 255 -7.63 -5.35 -5.30
C MET A 255 -6.80 -4.65 -6.38
N THR A 256 -6.62 -5.27 -7.55
CA THR A 256 -5.72 -4.76 -8.61
C THR A 256 -6.45 -4.17 -9.81
N ASP A 257 -7.72 -4.56 -10.05
CA ASP A 257 -8.54 -4.10 -11.17
C ASP A 257 -9.44 -2.94 -10.71
N PHE A 258 -8.89 -1.74 -10.59
CA PHE A 258 -9.62 -0.52 -10.22
C PHE A 258 -9.30 0.61 -11.20
N ALA A 259 -10.24 1.54 -11.37
CA ALA A 259 -10.03 2.78 -12.12
C ALA A 259 -9.25 3.80 -11.28
N ASP A 260 -8.37 4.55 -11.92
CA ASP A 260 -7.62 5.66 -11.31
C ASP A 260 -8.53 6.87 -11.04
#